data_2aae17e108813e1427b8eb5940191751
#
_entry.id   2aae17e108813e1427b8eb5940191751
#
_cell.length_a   1.000
_cell.length_b   1.000
_cell.length_c   1.000
_cell.angle_alpha   90.00
_cell.angle_beta   90.00
_cell.angle_gamma   90.00
#
_symmetry.space_group_name_H-M   'P 1'
#
loop_
_entity.id
_entity.type
_entity.pdbx_description
1 polymer ?
#
loop_
_entity_poly.entity_id
_entity_poly.type
_entity_poly.pdbx_seq_one_letter_code
_entity_poly.pdbx_strand_id
1 'polypeptide(L)'
;MIISDLFQEIYTALSANKARTSLTILGIVIGIGSVIAMVSIGQGAAGQIQSSIEGLGSNLLTVIPGVVQPGRGIVSSGRGSAQTLKNEDIDILKQIAGVANVSPEFQRRFQITSTGGNNTNSTIIGVTSEYSQVRNVSVEQGAFIAENQLRGISRVAVLGPTVA
;
A
#
# COMPACT_ATOMS: atom_id res chain seq x y z
N MET A 1 33.21 -23.91 -44.91
CA MET A 1 33.46 -22.92 -45.96
C MET A 1 32.22 -22.11 -46.31
N ILE A 2 31.04 -22.66 -46.44
CA ILE A 2 29.83 -21.90 -46.86
C ILE A 2 29.35 -20.86 -45.85
N ILE A 3 29.50 -21.08 -44.55
CA ILE A 3 29.01 -20.17 -43.49
C ILE A 3 29.92 -18.96 -43.34
N SER A 4 31.23 -19.12 -43.43
CA SER A 4 32.19 -18.02 -43.36
C SER A 4 32.08 -17.05 -44.53
N ASP A 5 31.84 -17.61 -45.72
CA ASP A 5 31.70 -16.81 -46.93
C ASP A 5 30.38 -16.00 -46.90
N LEU A 6 29.32 -16.60 -46.37
CA LEU A 6 28.03 -15.93 -46.18
C LEU A 6 28.14 -14.73 -45.20
N PHE A 7 28.85 -14.88 -44.09
CA PHE A 7 29.08 -13.79 -43.16
C PHE A 7 29.90 -12.64 -43.74
N GLN A 8 30.89 -12.98 -44.56
CA GLN A 8 31.72 -11.99 -45.22
C GLN A 8 30.93 -11.19 -46.27
N GLU A 9 30.03 -11.86 -47.01
CA GLU A 9 29.17 -11.23 -47.99
C GLU A 9 28.11 -10.32 -47.31
N ILE A 10 27.51 -10.74 -46.21
CA ILE A 10 26.61 -9.92 -45.41
C ILE A 10 27.35 -8.67 -44.87
N TYR A 11 28.55 -8.83 -44.35
CA TYR A 11 29.34 -7.71 -43.83
C TYR A 11 29.68 -6.69 -44.90
N THR A 12 30.07 -7.13 -46.08
CA THR A 12 30.36 -6.24 -47.22
C THR A 12 29.11 -5.54 -47.73
N ALA A 13 27.98 -6.25 -47.82
CA ALA A 13 26.69 -5.63 -48.19
C ALA A 13 26.21 -4.56 -47.21
N LEU A 14 26.34 -4.83 -45.92
CA LEU A 14 26.01 -3.85 -44.87
C LEU A 14 26.95 -2.65 -44.85
N SER A 15 28.21 -2.84 -45.17
CA SER A 15 29.25 -1.80 -45.21
C SER A 15 29.16 -0.92 -46.47
N ALA A 16 28.56 -1.38 -47.55
CA ALA A 16 28.43 -0.64 -48.80
C ALA A 16 27.51 0.59 -48.68
N ASN A 17 26.50 0.54 -47.82
CA ASN A 17 25.54 1.63 -47.60
C ASN A 17 25.33 1.91 -46.11
N LYS A 18 26.37 2.37 -45.42
CA LYS A 18 26.39 2.58 -43.96
C LYS A 18 25.24 3.44 -43.42
N ALA A 19 24.87 4.51 -44.14
CA ALA A 19 23.79 5.40 -43.73
C ALA A 19 22.41 4.69 -43.73
N ARG A 20 22.13 3.86 -44.72
CA ARG A 20 20.87 3.11 -44.82
C ARG A 20 20.83 2.04 -43.73
N THR A 21 21.93 1.30 -43.56
CA THR A 21 22.05 0.25 -42.57
C THR A 21 21.89 0.79 -41.17
N SER A 22 22.56 1.90 -40.84
CA SER A 22 22.43 2.51 -39.52
C SER A 22 21.01 3.03 -39.23
N LEU A 23 20.35 3.58 -40.25
CA LEU A 23 18.98 4.07 -40.10
C LEU A 23 17.96 2.94 -39.88
N THR A 24 18.13 1.82 -40.59
CA THR A 24 17.27 0.65 -40.41
C THR A 24 17.49 -0.03 -39.04
N ILE A 25 18.73 -0.19 -38.62
CA ILE A 25 19.05 -0.73 -37.30
C ILE A 25 18.51 0.20 -36.21
N LEU A 26 18.68 1.50 -36.34
CA LEU A 26 18.15 2.49 -35.40
C LEU A 26 16.63 2.36 -35.28
N GLY A 27 15.92 2.24 -36.40
CA GLY A 27 14.47 2.04 -36.40
C GLY A 27 14.04 0.76 -35.66
N ILE A 28 14.75 -0.35 -35.85
CA ILE A 28 14.47 -1.62 -35.17
C ILE A 28 14.75 -1.48 -33.67
N VAL A 29 15.89 -0.89 -33.28
CA VAL A 29 16.26 -0.71 -31.88
C VAL A 29 15.25 0.17 -31.14
N ILE A 30 14.85 1.29 -31.76
CA ILE A 30 13.83 2.17 -31.17
C ILE A 30 12.48 1.46 -31.08
N GLY A 31 12.08 0.73 -32.12
CA GLY A 31 10.83 -0.03 -32.16
C GLY A 31 10.76 -1.07 -31.04
N ILE A 32 11.76 -1.93 -30.94
CA ILE A 32 11.81 -2.99 -29.93
C ILE A 32 12.01 -2.37 -28.54
N GLY A 33 12.90 -1.39 -28.41
CA GLY A 33 13.16 -0.69 -27.15
C GLY A 33 11.92 -0.01 -26.58
N SER A 34 11.11 0.62 -27.41
CA SER A 34 9.86 1.25 -26.97
C SER A 34 8.83 0.23 -26.46
N VAL A 35 8.71 -0.93 -27.10
CA VAL A 35 7.80 -1.99 -26.63
C VAL A 35 8.27 -2.56 -25.28
N ILE A 36 9.56 -2.85 -25.16
CA ILE A 36 10.13 -3.34 -23.90
C ILE A 36 9.92 -2.33 -22.78
N ALA A 37 10.19 -1.04 -23.04
CA ALA A 37 9.97 0.01 -22.07
C ALA A 37 8.50 0.11 -21.60
N MET A 38 7.56 0.04 -22.55
CA MET A 38 6.12 0.10 -22.24
C MET A 38 5.68 -1.12 -21.40
N VAL A 39 6.12 -2.32 -21.74
CA VAL A 39 5.82 -3.54 -20.99
C VAL A 39 6.42 -3.47 -19.58
N SER A 40 7.67 -3.00 -19.46
CA SER A 40 8.36 -2.87 -18.16
C SER A 40 7.66 -1.87 -17.24
N ILE A 41 7.22 -0.72 -17.77
CA ILE A 41 6.45 0.27 -17.00
C ILE A 41 5.11 -0.32 -16.57
N GLY A 42 4.43 -1.04 -17.47
CA GLY A 42 3.15 -1.68 -17.17
C GLY A 42 3.27 -2.72 -16.05
N GLN A 43 4.29 -3.58 -16.11
CA GLN A 43 4.56 -4.58 -15.07
C GLN A 43 4.98 -3.93 -13.74
N GLY A 44 5.80 -2.89 -13.78
CA GLY A 44 6.19 -2.13 -12.60
C GLY A 44 4.99 -1.49 -11.90
N ALA A 45 4.10 -0.86 -12.68
CA ALA A 45 2.88 -0.27 -12.14
C ALA A 45 1.93 -1.32 -11.55
N ALA A 46 1.75 -2.46 -12.23
CA ALA A 46 0.93 -3.57 -11.71
C ALA A 46 1.50 -4.13 -10.40
N GLY A 47 2.81 -4.34 -10.32
CA GLY A 47 3.49 -4.79 -9.09
C GLY A 47 3.35 -3.80 -7.93
N GLN A 48 3.43 -2.50 -8.22
CA GLN A 48 3.23 -1.45 -7.20
C GLN A 48 1.80 -1.44 -6.66
N ILE A 49 0.81 -1.60 -7.53
CA ILE A 49 -0.60 -1.68 -7.12
C ILE A 49 -0.82 -2.94 -6.27
N GLN A 50 -0.29 -4.08 -6.72
CA GLN A 50 -0.42 -5.33 -5.98
C GLN A 50 0.22 -5.26 -4.59
N SER A 51 1.43 -4.73 -4.47
CA SER A 51 2.08 -4.56 -3.16
C SER A 51 1.31 -3.59 -2.26
N SER A 52 0.70 -2.55 -2.83
CA SER A 52 -0.15 -1.63 -2.09
C SER A 52 -1.41 -2.32 -1.55
N ILE A 53 -2.04 -3.21 -2.32
CA ILE A 53 -3.21 -3.99 -1.90
C ILE A 53 -2.81 -5.02 -0.83
N GLU A 54 -1.71 -5.72 -1.02
CA GLU A 54 -1.19 -6.68 -0.06
C GLU A 54 -0.81 -6.00 1.28
N GLY A 55 -0.26 -4.79 1.22
CA GLY A 55 0.07 -3.98 2.39
C GLY A 55 -1.15 -3.53 3.20
N LEU A 56 -2.33 -3.43 2.57
CA LEU A 56 -3.59 -3.11 3.27
C LEU A 56 -4.17 -4.30 4.05
N GLY A 57 -3.64 -5.53 3.85
CA GLY A 57 -4.15 -6.76 4.44
C GLY A 57 -5.17 -7.46 3.53
N SER A 58 -4.82 -8.63 3.04
CA SER A 58 -5.59 -9.36 2.01
C SER A 58 -6.97 -9.87 2.47
N ASN A 59 -7.25 -9.91 3.77
CA ASN A 59 -8.49 -10.44 4.35
C ASN A 59 -9.08 -9.50 5.40
N LEU A 60 -8.95 -8.18 5.20
CA LEU A 60 -9.44 -7.19 6.15
C LEU A 60 -10.89 -6.81 5.86
N LEU A 61 -11.75 -7.02 6.84
CA LEU A 61 -13.12 -6.54 6.83
C LEU A 61 -13.24 -5.35 7.80
N THR A 62 -13.65 -4.19 7.29
CA THR A 62 -13.87 -3.01 8.12
C THR A 62 -15.35 -2.83 8.42
N VAL A 63 -15.73 -2.93 9.68
CA VAL A 63 -17.09 -2.69 10.16
C VAL A 63 -17.21 -1.22 10.60
N ILE A 64 -18.05 -0.47 9.91
CA ILE A 64 -18.25 0.96 10.20
C ILE A 64 -19.68 1.17 10.69
N PRO A 65 -19.88 1.87 11.82
CA PRO A 65 -21.23 2.22 12.26
C PRO A 65 -21.86 3.20 11.28
N GLY A 66 -23.06 2.90 10.83
CA GLY A 66 -23.77 3.74 9.87
C GLY A 66 -25.12 3.18 9.48
N VAL A 67 -25.91 4.00 8.80
CA VAL A 67 -27.20 3.60 8.20
C VAL A 67 -26.98 3.37 6.71
N VAL A 68 -27.32 2.17 6.23
CA VAL A 68 -27.36 1.88 4.79
C VAL A 68 -28.66 2.46 4.25
N GLN A 69 -28.60 3.51 3.42
CA GLN A 69 -29.74 4.00 2.66
C GLN A 69 -29.81 3.27 1.32
N PRO A 70 -30.91 2.55 1.03
CA PRO A 70 -31.11 1.92 -0.26
C PRO A 70 -31.04 2.95 -1.40
N GLY A 71 -30.13 2.76 -2.36
CA GLY A 71 -29.98 3.61 -3.54
C GLY A 71 -28.94 4.74 -3.45
N ARG A 72 -28.30 4.97 -2.31
CA ARG A 72 -27.30 6.03 -2.14
C ARG A 72 -25.92 5.56 -1.66
N GLY A 73 -25.68 4.27 -1.60
CA GLY A 73 -24.45 3.72 -1.04
C GLY A 73 -24.38 3.88 0.49
N ILE A 74 -23.22 3.64 1.06
CA ILE A 74 -22.95 3.86 2.48
C ILE A 74 -22.94 5.37 2.72
N VAL A 75 -24.05 5.94 3.15
CA VAL A 75 -24.08 7.29 3.68
C VAL A 75 -23.52 7.20 5.09
N SER A 76 -22.22 7.37 5.21
CA SER A 76 -21.61 7.69 6.47
C SER A 76 -22.18 9.05 6.92
N SER A 77 -23.21 9.03 7.76
CA SER A 77 -23.62 10.21 8.53
C SER A 77 -22.40 10.60 9.36
N GLY A 78 -21.57 11.49 8.88
CA GLY A 78 -20.31 11.95 9.42
C GLY A 78 -19.70 11.11 10.55
N ARG A 79 -18.41 10.77 10.45
CA ARG A 79 -17.68 10.04 11.51
C ARG A 79 -18.05 10.61 12.88
N GLY A 80 -18.86 9.88 13.66
CA GLY A 80 -19.20 10.24 15.03
C GLY A 80 -20.70 10.37 15.38
N SER A 81 -21.64 10.26 14.42
CA SER A 81 -23.06 10.42 14.72
C SER A 81 -23.79 9.11 15.11
N ALA A 82 -23.28 7.95 14.74
CA ALA A 82 -23.82 6.66 15.13
C ALA A 82 -22.82 5.92 16.03
N GLN A 83 -22.97 6.05 17.33
CA GLN A 83 -22.21 5.26 18.32
C GLN A 83 -22.94 3.92 18.57
N THR A 84 -23.18 3.16 17.51
CA THR A 84 -23.89 1.89 17.61
C THR A 84 -22.97 0.71 17.91
N LEU A 85 -21.68 0.79 17.59
CA LEU A 85 -20.70 -0.22 17.94
C LEU A 85 -20.19 -0.03 19.36
N LYS A 86 -20.27 -1.07 20.18
CA LYS A 86 -19.81 -1.13 21.55
C LYS A 86 -18.63 -2.09 21.69
N ASN A 87 -17.88 -1.97 22.79
CA ASN A 87 -16.79 -2.90 23.08
C ASN A 87 -17.28 -4.36 23.28
N GLU A 88 -18.52 -4.53 23.71
CA GLU A 88 -19.15 -5.87 23.86
C GLU A 88 -19.32 -6.59 22.52
N ASP A 89 -19.46 -5.86 21.42
CA ASP A 89 -19.59 -6.42 20.07
C ASP A 89 -18.28 -7.09 19.60
N ILE A 90 -17.13 -6.71 20.16
CA ILE A 90 -15.83 -7.28 19.84
C ILE A 90 -15.80 -8.78 20.20
N ASP A 91 -16.34 -9.13 21.36
CA ASP A 91 -16.34 -10.53 21.83
C ASP A 91 -17.27 -11.39 20.97
N ILE A 92 -18.36 -10.81 20.49
CA ILE A 92 -19.27 -11.47 19.53
C ILE A 92 -18.57 -11.70 18.20
N LEU A 93 -17.87 -10.69 17.69
CA LEU A 93 -17.13 -10.77 16.42
C LEU A 93 -16.00 -11.79 16.47
N LYS A 94 -15.30 -11.91 17.60
CA LYS A 94 -14.24 -12.92 17.80
C LYS A 94 -14.75 -14.37 17.75
N GLN A 95 -16.05 -14.59 18.03
CA GLN A 95 -16.65 -15.93 18.04
C GLN A 95 -17.12 -16.38 16.63
N ILE A 96 -17.11 -15.50 15.64
CA ILE A 96 -17.53 -15.82 14.29
C ILE A 96 -16.49 -16.71 13.62
N ALA A 97 -16.93 -17.84 13.06
CA ALA A 97 -16.06 -18.74 12.32
C ALA A 97 -15.42 -18.03 11.11
N GLY A 98 -14.09 -18.10 10.99
CA GLY A 98 -13.33 -17.44 9.93
C GLY A 98 -12.75 -16.08 10.32
N VAL A 99 -13.07 -15.54 11.50
CA VAL A 99 -12.45 -14.34 12.05
C VAL A 99 -11.20 -14.74 12.84
N ALA A 100 -10.03 -14.30 12.41
CA ALA A 100 -8.77 -14.59 13.08
C ALA A 100 -8.47 -13.61 14.22
N ASN A 101 -8.58 -12.31 13.94
CA ASN A 101 -8.33 -11.24 14.89
C ASN A 101 -9.32 -10.09 14.70
N VAL A 102 -9.64 -9.39 15.77
CA VAL A 102 -10.51 -8.21 15.76
C VAL A 102 -9.79 -7.08 16.48
N SER A 103 -9.67 -5.93 15.82
CA SER A 103 -9.09 -4.74 16.42
C SER A 103 -10.07 -3.59 16.35
N PRO A 104 -10.57 -3.09 17.49
CA PRO A 104 -11.34 -1.87 17.51
C PRO A 104 -10.44 -0.67 17.23
N GLU A 105 -10.97 0.27 16.46
CA GLU A 105 -10.28 1.52 16.13
C GLU A 105 -11.16 2.72 16.51
N PHE A 106 -10.58 3.66 17.19
CA PHE A 106 -11.19 4.96 17.43
C PHE A 106 -10.26 6.05 16.93
N GLN A 107 -10.69 6.79 15.91
CA GLN A 107 -9.84 7.83 15.34
C GLN A 107 -10.44 9.22 15.49
N ARG A 108 -9.57 10.15 15.86
CA ARG A 108 -9.88 11.58 15.97
C ARG A 108 -8.73 12.42 15.45
N ARG A 109 -9.06 13.55 14.84
CA ARG A 109 -8.06 14.52 14.41
C ARG A 109 -7.77 15.49 15.55
N PHE A 110 -6.48 15.66 15.85
CA PHE A 110 -6.01 16.60 16.86
C PHE A 110 -4.85 17.43 16.32
N GLN A 111 -4.71 18.62 16.86
CA GLN A 111 -3.49 19.39 16.71
C GLN A 111 -2.49 18.91 17.76
N ILE A 112 -1.35 18.45 17.30
CA ILE A 112 -0.25 18.01 18.16
C ILE A 112 0.75 19.16 18.22
N THR A 113 1.11 19.59 19.41
CA THR A 113 2.08 20.65 19.65
C THR A 113 3.29 20.06 20.36
N SER A 114 4.46 20.26 19.77
CA SER A 114 5.74 19.92 20.41
C SER A 114 6.18 20.99 21.40
N THR A 115 7.00 20.59 22.37
CA THR A 115 7.60 21.50 23.34
C THR A 115 8.43 22.61 22.70
N GLY A 116 8.91 22.40 21.44
CA GLY A 116 9.62 23.40 20.63
C GLY A 116 8.72 24.41 19.89
N GLY A 117 7.39 24.41 20.13
CA GLY A 117 6.44 25.33 19.49
C GLY A 117 5.95 24.91 18.11
N ASN A 118 6.50 23.85 17.52
CA ASN A 118 5.98 23.30 16.27
C ASN A 118 4.64 22.63 16.50
N ASN A 119 3.70 22.84 15.59
CA ASN A 119 2.40 22.19 15.64
C ASN A 119 2.07 21.51 14.31
N THR A 120 1.40 20.37 14.38
CA THR A 120 0.89 19.65 13.22
C THR A 120 -0.50 19.11 13.50
N ASN A 121 -1.33 19.08 12.45
CA ASN A 121 -2.65 18.44 12.52
C ASN A 121 -2.51 16.99 12.09
N SER A 122 -2.69 16.08 13.03
CA SER A 122 -2.61 14.64 12.75
C SER A 122 -3.83 13.88 13.24
N THR A 123 -4.08 12.72 12.67
CA THR A 123 -5.11 11.80 13.13
C THR A 123 -4.50 10.87 14.18
N ILE A 124 -5.06 10.90 15.38
CA ILE A 124 -4.72 9.97 16.45
C ILE A 124 -5.70 8.80 16.36
N ILE A 125 -5.17 7.59 16.33
CA ILE A 125 -5.94 6.37 16.29
C ILE A 125 -5.70 5.62 17.59
N GLY A 126 -6.75 5.45 18.40
CA GLY A 126 -6.74 4.56 19.55
C GLY A 126 -6.94 3.12 19.07
N VAL A 127 -6.05 2.23 19.48
CA VAL A 127 -5.99 0.85 18.98
C VAL A 127 -5.65 -0.13 20.10
N THR A 128 -5.88 -1.41 19.87
CA THR A 128 -5.44 -2.50 20.74
C THR A 128 -4.12 -3.12 20.22
N SER A 129 -3.55 -4.04 20.99
CA SER A 129 -2.32 -4.76 20.62
C SER A 129 -2.45 -5.55 19.30
N GLU A 130 -3.63 -6.06 19.01
CA GLU A 130 -3.94 -6.84 17.81
C GLU A 130 -3.90 -6.00 16.52
N TYR A 131 -3.93 -4.68 16.62
CA TYR A 131 -3.94 -3.77 15.47
C TYR A 131 -2.76 -4.00 14.54
N SER A 132 -1.56 -4.22 15.09
CA SER A 132 -0.35 -4.46 14.28
C SER A 132 -0.49 -5.68 13.38
N GLN A 133 -1.13 -6.74 13.88
CA GLN A 133 -1.38 -7.97 13.12
C GLN A 133 -2.52 -7.80 12.12
N VAL A 134 -3.61 -7.14 12.52
CA VAL A 134 -4.79 -6.92 11.67
C VAL A 134 -4.48 -6.01 10.49
N ARG A 135 -3.69 -4.96 10.71
CA ARG A 135 -3.31 -3.98 9.68
C ARG A 135 -1.94 -4.23 9.04
N ASN A 136 -1.27 -5.31 9.44
CA ASN A 136 0.08 -5.62 8.99
C ASN A 136 1.06 -4.44 9.15
N VAL A 137 0.98 -3.75 10.29
CA VAL A 137 1.84 -2.59 10.60
C VAL A 137 3.10 -3.07 11.31
N SER A 138 4.27 -2.77 10.75
CA SER A 138 5.57 -2.98 11.37
C SER A 138 6.11 -1.69 11.98
N VAL A 139 6.79 -1.81 13.11
CA VAL A 139 7.46 -0.70 13.78
C VAL A 139 8.96 -0.75 13.44
N GLU A 140 9.51 0.32 12.89
CA GLU A 140 10.94 0.39 12.53
C GLU A 140 11.83 0.52 13.77
N GLN A 141 11.41 1.28 14.76
CA GLN A 141 12.19 1.52 15.98
C GLN A 141 11.29 1.36 17.21
N GLY A 142 11.73 0.53 18.17
CA GLY A 142 10.99 0.27 19.39
C GLY A 142 10.04 -0.92 19.27
N ALA A 143 8.88 -0.84 19.93
CA ALA A 143 7.89 -1.90 19.94
C ALA A 143 6.48 -1.30 19.80
N PHE A 144 5.56 -2.11 19.25
CA PHE A 144 4.15 -1.75 19.21
C PHE A 144 3.52 -1.83 20.61
N ILE A 145 2.33 -1.28 20.75
CA ILE A 145 1.58 -1.25 22.02
C ILE A 145 1.31 -2.69 22.48
N ALA A 146 1.74 -3.02 23.69
CA ALA A 146 1.60 -4.34 24.28
C ALA A 146 0.33 -4.43 25.16
N GLU A 147 -0.20 -5.62 25.33
CA GLU A 147 -1.41 -5.90 26.10
C GLU A 147 -1.30 -5.46 27.57
N ASN A 148 -0.12 -5.60 28.18
CA ASN A 148 0.12 -5.15 29.56
C ASN A 148 0.01 -3.61 29.71
N GLN A 149 0.36 -2.88 28.66
CA GLN A 149 0.25 -1.41 28.65
C GLN A 149 -1.21 -0.95 28.50
N LEU A 150 -2.01 -1.72 27.74
CA LEU A 150 -3.46 -1.51 27.64
C LEU A 150 -4.15 -1.73 28.99
N ARG A 151 -3.87 -2.86 29.65
CA ARG A 151 -4.44 -3.18 30.97
C ARG A 151 -3.99 -2.21 32.04
N GLY A 152 -2.75 -1.73 31.96
CA GLY A 152 -2.18 -0.75 32.90
C GLY A 152 -2.56 0.70 32.62
N ILE A 153 -3.37 0.97 31.57
CA ILE A 153 -3.74 2.32 31.11
C ILE A 153 -2.49 3.21 30.95
N SER A 154 -1.44 2.63 30.41
CA SER A 154 -0.16 3.32 30.22
C SER A 154 -0.28 4.36 29.10
N ARG A 155 0.34 5.54 29.31
CA ARG A 155 0.38 6.60 28.28
C ARG A 155 1.50 6.33 27.30
N VAL A 156 1.23 5.51 26.31
CA VAL A 156 2.17 5.14 25.24
C VAL A 156 1.60 5.52 23.89
N ALA A 157 2.47 5.85 22.95
CA ALA A 157 2.09 6.14 21.58
C ALA A 157 3.15 5.62 20.60
N VAL A 158 2.72 5.20 19.44
CA VAL A 158 3.57 4.90 18.29
C VAL A 158 3.42 6.04 17.31
N LEU A 159 4.52 6.68 16.94
CA LEU A 159 4.52 7.84 16.06
C LEU A 159 4.72 7.39 14.60
N GLY A 160 3.96 7.98 13.70
CA GLY A 160 4.20 7.83 12.27
C GLY A 160 5.39 8.68 11.80
N PRO A 161 6.02 8.35 10.66
CA PRO A 161 7.27 8.97 10.19
C PRO A 161 7.15 10.47 9.91
N THR A 162 5.95 11.00 9.76
CA THR A 162 5.71 12.44 9.54
C THR A 162 5.53 13.25 10.82
N VAL A 163 5.41 12.58 11.96
CA VAL A 163 5.17 13.21 13.28
C VAL A 163 6.36 12.99 14.22
N ALA A 164 7.21 11.99 13.90
CA ALA A 164 8.41 11.63 14.65
C ALA A 164 9.54 12.65 14.50
#